data_fcb4e92dcb8c86f8aa51c35dbe74cfa3
#
_entry.id   fcb4e92dcb8c86f8aa51c35dbe74cfa3
#
_cell.length_a   1.000
_cell.length_b   1.000
_cell.length_c   1.000
_cell.angle_alpha   90.00
_cell.angle_beta   90.00
_cell.angle_gamma   90.00
#
_symmetry.space_group_name_H-M   'P 1'
#
loop_
_entity.id
_entity.type
_entity.pdbx_description
1 polymer ?
#
loop_
_entity_poly.entity_id
_entity_poly.type
_entity_poly.pdbx_seq_one_letter_code
_entity_poly.pdbx_strand_id
1 'polypeptide(L)'
;SIYFGGGTPSLLRPEEIKYLLDAVGKNFRFSSAIEITLEMNPDDYFAGYFDAIKKVGVNRLSVGIQSFFEEELQQMNRAHTAQDAYSVMEEVKKHFDNFSLDLIYGMPGSNLKRW
;
A
#
# COMPACT_ATOMS: atom_id res chain seq x y z
N SER A 1 4.18 5.67 -15.94
CA SER A 1 3.60 5.37 -14.61
C SER A 1 3.64 6.60 -13.70
N ILE A 2 2.77 6.59 -12.68
CA ILE A 2 2.80 7.53 -11.56
C ILE A 2 2.94 6.70 -10.29
N TYR A 3 3.79 7.15 -9.37
CA TYR A 3 4.05 6.43 -8.14
C TYR A 3 3.96 7.40 -6.96
N PHE A 4 2.99 7.18 -6.08
CA PHE A 4 2.87 7.89 -4.81
C PHE A 4 3.67 7.11 -3.77
N GLY A 5 4.83 7.64 -3.40
CA GLY A 5 5.75 7.04 -2.44
C GLY A 5 6.41 8.07 -1.54
N GLY A 6 7.11 7.57 -0.52
CA GLY A 6 7.80 8.37 0.48
C GLY A 6 6.88 8.88 1.60
N GLY A 7 7.32 8.72 2.84
CA GLY A 7 6.46 8.93 4.00
C GLY A 7 5.32 7.91 4.03
N THR A 8 4.07 8.38 4.07
CA THR A 8 2.88 7.51 4.12
C THR A 8 1.80 8.05 3.19
N PRO A 9 1.87 7.76 1.87
CA PRO A 9 0.91 8.31 0.90
C PRO A 9 -0.53 7.89 1.13
N SER A 10 -0.77 6.75 1.78
CA SER A 10 -2.10 6.25 2.14
C SER A 10 -2.84 7.10 3.18
N LEU A 11 -2.17 8.05 3.84
CA LEU A 11 -2.82 9.06 4.67
C LEU A 11 -3.51 10.16 3.86
N LEU A 12 -3.21 10.27 2.56
CA LEU A 12 -3.92 11.19 1.68
C LEU A 12 -5.37 10.73 1.49
N ARG A 13 -6.29 11.67 1.57
CA ARG A 13 -7.68 11.41 1.21
C ARG A 13 -7.79 11.18 -0.30
N PRO A 14 -8.76 10.40 -0.77
CA PRO A 14 -8.96 10.16 -2.21
C PRO A 14 -9.06 11.45 -3.02
N GLU A 15 -9.68 12.51 -2.47
CA GLU A 15 -9.79 13.81 -3.14
C GLU A 15 -8.44 14.50 -3.32
N GLU A 16 -7.50 14.30 -2.39
CA GLU A 16 -6.14 14.85 -2.47
C GLU A 16 -5.33 14.11 -3.52
N ILE A 17 -5.45 12.78 -3.58
CA ILE A 17 -4.86 11.96 -4.65
C ILE A 17 -5.39 12.43 -6.01
N LYS A 18 -6.72 12.60 -6.13
CA LYS A 18 -7.33 13.10 -7.36
C LYS A 18 -6.80 14.47 -7.74
N TYR A 19 -6.70 15.40 -6.79
CA TYR A 19 -6.17 16.74 -7.04
C TYR A 19 -4.75 16.70 -7.61
N LEU A 20 -3.88 15.84 -7.05
CA LEU A 20 -2.51 15.64 -7.53
C LEU A 20 -2.48 15.06 -8.94
N LEU A 21 -3.30 14.04 -9.21
CA LEU A 21 -3.42 13.43 -10.54
C LEU A 21 -3.93 14.46 -11.58
N ASP A 22 -4.93 15.24 -11.23
CA ASP A 22 -5.46 16.31 -12.11
C ASP A 22 -4.39 17.39 -12.39
N ALA A 23 -3.59 17.75 -11.38
CA ALA A 23 -2.50 18.69 -11.55
C ALA A 23 -1.39 18.18 -12.49
N VAL A 24 -1.03 16.90 -12.37
CA VAL A 24 -0.09 16.25 -13.30
C VAL A 24 -0.70 16.18 -14.71
N GLY A 25 -1.97 15.81 -14.81
CA GLY A 25 -2.70 15.66 -16.08
C GLY A 25 -2.83 16.98 -16.87
N LYS A 26 -2.72 18.14 -16.22
CA LYS A 26 -2.67 19.44 -16.92
C LYS A 26 -1.41 19.64 -17.77
N ASN A 27 -0.32 18.99 -17.40
CA ASN A 27 1.00 19.14 -18.04
C ASN A 27 1.42 17.90 -18.82
N PHE A 28 0.85 16.73 -18.53
CA PHE A 28 1.24 15.45 -19.11
C PHE A 28 0.01 14.68 -19.58
N ARG A 29 0.10 14.07 -20.77
CA ARG A 29 -0.94 13.16 -21.25
C ARG A 29 -0.75 11.80 -20.63
N PHE A 30 -1.78 11.27 -19.99
CA PHE A 30 -1.78 9.90 -19.49
C PHE A 30 -2.12 8.92 -20.62
N SER A 31 -1.36 7.82 -20.68
CA SER A 31 -1.73 6.67 -21.50
C SER A 31 -3.01 6.03 -20.92
N SER A 32 -3.82 5.42 -21.77
CA SER A 32 -4.98 4.61 -21.32
C SER A 32 -4.58 3.41 -20.44
N ALA A 33 -3.34 2.97 -20.55
CA ALA A 33 -2.75 1.88 -19.75
C ALA A 33 -1.79 2.37 -18.66
N ILE A 34 -1.94 3.62 -18.20
CA ILE A 34 -1.04 4.15 -17.18
C ILE A 34 -1.16 3.35 -15.87
N GLU A 35 -0.03 2.98 -15.31
CA GLU A 35 0.03 2.45 -13.95
C GLU A 35 0.12 3.60 -12.95
N ILE A 36 -0.78 3.59 -11.97
CA ILE A 36 -0.83 4.55 -10.87
C ILE A 36 -0.74 3.75 -9.57
N THR A 37 0.42 3.80 -8.94
CA THR A 37 0.74 3.06 -7.72
C THR A 37 0.60 3.96 -6.50
N LEU A 38 0.04 3.41 -5.42
CA LEU A 38 0.01 4.02 -4.09
C LEU A 38 0.73 3.10 -3.08
N GLU A 39 1.70 3.65 -2.34
CA GLU A 39 2.26 2.98 -1.15
C GLU A 39 1.30 3.09 0.02
N MET A 40 1.17 2.02 0.81
CA MET A 40 0.34 2.01 2.01
C MET A 40 0.89 1.10 3.10
N ASN A 41 0.50 1.38 4.34
CA ASN A 41 0.68 0.46 5.46
C ASN A 41 -0.66 -0.22 5.81
N PRO A 42 -0.63 -1.42 6.41
CA PRO A 42 -1.86 -2.12 6.81
C PRO A 42 -2.78 -1.32 7.73
N ASP A 43 -2.21 -0.53 8.65
CA ASP A 43 -2.95 0.30 9.61
C ASP A 43 -3.66 1.52 9.00
N ASP A 44 -3.36 1.87 7.76
CA ASP A 44 -4.02 2.98 7.04
C ASP A 44 -5.34 2.53 6.38
N TYR A 45 -5.62 1.23 6.36
CA TYR A 45 -6.84 0.70 5.73
C TYR A 45 -8.08 0.96 6.59
N PHE A 46 -9.15 1.38 5.94
CA PHE A 46 -10.50 1.42 6.49
C PHE A 46 -11.54 1.01 5.44
N ALA A 47 -12.71 0.60 5.89
CA ALA A 47 -13.76 0.12 4.98
C ALA A 47 -14.13 1.17 3.93
N GLY A 48 -14.11 0.75 2.65
CA GLY A 48 -14.41 1.61 1.50
C GLY A 48 -13.22 2.41 0.95
N TYR A 49 -12.06 2.38 1.62
CA TYR A 49 -10.87 3.10 1.16
C TYR A 49 -10.41 2.64 -0.22
N PHE A 50 -10.32 1.32 -0.45
CA PHE A 50 -9.87 0.78 -1.73
C PHE A 50 -10.79 1.15 -2.90
N ASP A 51 -12.11 1.11 -2.69
CA ASP A 51 -13.05 1.57 -3.71
C ASP A 51 -12.87 3.07 -4.02
N ALA A 52 -12.63 3.87 -3.00
CA ALA A 52 -12.46 5.31 -3.15
C ALA A 52 -11.19 5.66 -3.93
N ILE A 53 -10.03 5.05 -3.61
CA ILE A 53 -8.78 5.31 -4.34
C ILE A 53 -8.80 4.75 -5.76
N LYS A 54 -9.48 3.61 -6.00
CA LYS A 54 -9.70 3.09 -7.37
C LYS A 54 -10.51 4.06 -8.22
N LYS A 55 -11.58 4.64 -7.66
CA LYS A 55 -12.41 5.63 -8.36
C LYS A 55 -11.63 6.86 -8.82
N VAL A 56 -10.59 7.24 -8.09
CA VAL A 56 -9.75 8.38 -8.48
C VAL A 56 -8.56 8.01 -9.36
N GLY A 57 -8.38 6.72 -9.68
CA GLY A 57 -7.46 6.24 -10.70
C GLY A 57 -6.30 5.38 -10.21
N VAL A 58 -6.15 5.14 -8.90
CA VAL A 58 -5.13 4.19 -8.39
C VAL A 58 -5.48 2.78 -8.88
N ASN A 59 -4.53 2.10 -9.52
CA ASN A 59 -4.73 0.77 -10.09
C ASN A 59 -3.66 -0.25 -9.67
N ARG A 60 -2.72 0.17 -8.80
CA ARG A 60 -1.71 -0.70 -8.21
C ARG A 60 -1.43 -0.28 -6.76
N LEU A 61 -1.18 -1.25 -5.89
CA LEU A 61 -0.74 -1.00 -4.51
C LEU A 61 0.67 -1.54 -4.26
N SER A 62 1.45 -0.84 -3.43
CA SER A 62 2.63 -1.38 -2.74
C SER A 62 2.35 -1.37 -1.25
N VAL A 63 2.27 -2.56 -0.64
CA VAL A 63 1.83 -2.70 0.75
C VAL A 63 2.99 -3.03 1.66
N GLY A 64 3.29 -2.15 2.59
CA GLY A 64 4.37 -2.29 3.57
C GLY A 64 4.00 -3.25 4.70
N ILE A 65 3.92 -4.54 4.39
CA ILE A 65 3.62 -5.59 5.38
C ILE A 65 4.77 -5.74 6.38
N GLN A 66 6.00 -5.68 5.90
CA GLN A 66 7.27 -5.82 6.60
C GLN A 66 7.50 -7.22 7.17
N SER A 67 6.56 -7.80 7.93
CA SER A 67 6.58 -9.18 8.42
C SER A 67 5.17 -9.67 8.72
N PHE A 68 4.98 -10.99 8.71
CA PHE A 68 3.78 -11.67 9.20
C PHE A 68 3.97 -12.25 10.61
N PHE A 69 5.09 -11.93 11.27
CA PHE A 69 5.41 -12.38 12.63
C PHE A 69 5.31 -11.19 13.59
N GLU A 70 4.46 -11.35 14.61
CA GLU A 70 4.17 -10.31 15.59
C GLU A 70 5.43 -9.78 16.29
N GLU A 71 6.36 -10.69 16.67
CA GLU A 71 7.60 -10.33 17.34
C GLU A 71 8.52 -9.44 16.47
N GLU A 72 8.54 -9.70 15.15
CA GLU A 72 9.32 -8.92 14.20
C GLU A 72 8.70 -7.53 13.99
N LEU A 73 7.37 -7.46 13.87
CA LEU A 73 6.65 -6.19 13.78
C LEU A 73 6.88 -5.31 15.01
N GLN A 74 6.84 -5.90 16.20
CA GLN A 74 7.16 -5.19 17.46
C GLN A 74 8.60 -4.70 17.50
N GLN A 75 9.58 -5.53 17.09
CA GLN A 75 10.99 -5.11 17.00
C GLN A 75 11.19 -3.93 16.04
N MET A 76 10.44 -3.90 14.95
CA MET A 76 10.45 -2.81 13.98
C MET A 76 9.59 -1.60 14.39
N ASN A 77 8.98 -1.65 15.57
CA ASN A 77 8.05 -0.63 16.07
C ASN A 77 6.94 -0.29 15.08
N ARG A 78 6.36 -1.34 14.44
CA ARG A 78 5.24 -1.15 13.50
C ARG A 78 3.94 -0.96 14.27
N ALA A 79 3.05 -0.10 13.72
CA ALA A 79 1.76 0.19 14.32
C ALA A 79 0.74 -0.94 14.12
N HIS A 80 0.83 -1.66 12.98
CA HIS A 80 -0.06 -2.78 12.67
C HIS A 80 0.43 -4.09 13.28
N THR A 81 -0.52 -4.98 13.54
CA THR A 81 -0.29 -6.36 13.99
C THR A 81 -0.18 -7.34 12.81
N ALA A 82 0.30 -8.56 13.09
CA ALA A 82 0.27 -9.64 12.09
C ALA A 82 -1.16 -9.93 11.60
N GLN A 83 -2.16 -9.83 12.47
CA GLN A 83 -3.57 -10.02 12.11
C GLN A 83 -4.06 -8.92 11.17
N ASP A 84 -3.67 -7.66 11.39
CA ASP A 84 -3.99 -6.55 10.48
C ASP A 84 -3.38 -6.77 9.10
N ALA A 85 -2.12 -7.23 9.05
CA ALA A 85 -1.43 -7.56 7.81
C ALA A 85 -2.20 -8.62 6.99
N TYR A 86 -2.63 -9.73 7.63
CA TYR A 86 -3.44 -10.75 6.96
C TYR A 86 -4.80 -10.19 6.50
N SER A 87 -5.49 -9.45 7.36
CA SER A 87 -6.81 -8.88 7.06
C SER A 87 -6.76 -7.93 5.86
N VAL A 88 -5.78 -7.04 5.83
CA VAL A 88 -5.59 -6.11 4.72
C VAL A 88 -5.24 -6.85 3.43
N MET A 89 -4.42 -7.89 3.49
CA MET A 89 -4.09 -8.69 2.31
C MET A 89 -5.31 -9.35 1.67
N GLU A 90 -6.25 -9.86 2.48
CA GLU A 90 -7.50 -10.41 1.94
C GLU A 90 -8.36 -9.32 1.26
N GLU A 91 -8.37 -8.11 1.78
CA GLU A 91 -9.06 -6.99 1.16
C GLU A 91 -8.35 -6.49 -0.11
N VAL A 92 -7.02 -6.41 -0.11
CA VAL A 92 -6.23 -6.05 -1.30
C VAL A 92 -6.56 -7.00 -2.46
N LYS A 93 -6.54 -8.31 -2.23
CA LYS A 93 -6.84 -9.33 -3.25
C LYS A 93 -8.25 -9.21 -3.86
N LYS A 94 -9.22 -8.71 -3.08
CA LYS A 94 -10.59 -8.50 -3.59
C LYS A 94 -10.70 -7.28 -4.52
N HIS A 95 -9.85 -6.28 -4.32
CA HIS A 95 -9.97 -4.99 -4.98
C HIS A 95 -8.91 -4.74 -6.06
N PHE A 96 -7.71 -5.33 -5.94
CA PHE A 96 -6.59 -5.07 -6.84
C PHE A 96 -5.99 -6.36 -7.40
N ASP A 97 -5.91 -6.44 -8.73
CA ASP A 97 -5.21 -7.53 -9.43
C ASP A 97 -3.69 -7.28 -9.50
N ASN A 98 -3.25 -6.03 -9.35
CA ASN A 98 -1.85 -5.64 -9.40
C ASN A 98 -1.43 -5.03 -8.07
N PHE A 99 -0.58 -5.75 -7.33
CA PHE A 99 -0.01 -5.26 -6.07
C PHE A 99 1.35 -5.92 -5.80
N SER A 100 2.14 -5.27 -4.95
CA SER A 100 3.37 -5.82 -4.38
C SER A 100 3.34 -5.73 -2.86
N LEU A 101 4.12 -6.59 -2.22
CA LEU A 101 4.33 -6.60 -0.78
C LEU A 101 5.79 -6.28 -0.49
N ASP A 102 6.01 -5.39 0.46
CA ASP A 102 7.33 -5.10 0.95
C ASP A 102 7.55 -5.89 2.26
N LEU A 103 8.57 -6.75 2.26
CA LEU A 103 8.94 -7.58 3.40
C LEU A 103 10.39 -7.29 3.79
N ILE A 104 10.64 -7.25 5.09
CA ILE A 104 11.98 -7.08 5.68
C ILE A 104 12.46 -8.45 6.18
N TYR A 105 13.65 -8.85 5.75
CA TYR A 105 14.28 -10.09 6.18
C TYR A 105 15.55 -9.83 7.00
N GLY A 106 16.02 -10.85 7.72
CA GLY A 106 17.26 -10.77 8.47
C GLY A 106 17.12 -10.04 9.81
N MET A 107 15.92 -10.02 10.38
CA MET A 107 15.68 -9.46 11.71
C MET A 107 16.45 -10.25 12.79
N PRO A 108 16.95 -9.58 13.86
CA PRO A 108 17.57 -10.26 14.98
C PRO A 108 16.67 -11.37 15.55
N GLY A 109 17.19 -12.60 15.66
CA GLY A 109 16.42 -13.76 16.11
C GLY A 109 15.55 -14.45 15.04
N SER A 110 15.48 -13.91 13.84
CA SER A 110 14.85 -14.57 12.70
C SER A 110 15.69 -15.73 12.17
N ASN A 111 15.06 -16.67 11.49
CA ASN A 111 15.73 -17.83 10.88
C ASN A 111 15.09 -18.17 9.52
N LEU A 112 15.82 -18.98 8.72
CA LEU A 112 15.39 -19.37 7.37
C LEU A 112 14.04 -20.10 7.30
N LYS A 113 13.55 -20.67 8.40
CA LYS A 113 12.23 -21.35 8.40
C LYS A 113 11.06 -20.36 8.45
N ARG A 114 11.32 -19.09 8.76
CA ARG A 114 10.32 -18.00 8.74
C ARG A 114 10.19 -17.35 7.36
N TRP A 115 11.06 -17.76 6.43
CA TRP A 115 11.08 -17.36 5.02
C TRP A 115 10.81 -18.57 4.13
#